data_4b8e5cfdb307b64cde20bd320791ee76
#
_entry.id   4b8e5cfdb307b64cde20bd320791ee76
#
_cell.length_a   1.000
_cell.length_b   1.000
_cell.length_c   1.000
_cell.angle_alpha   90.00
_cell.angle_beta   90.00
_cell.angle_gamma   90.00
#
_symmetry.space_group_name_H-M   'P 1'
#
loop_
_entity.id
_entity.type
_entity.pdbx_description
1 polymer ?
#
loop_
_entity_poly.entity_id
_entity_poly.type
_entity_poly.pdbx_seq_one_letter_code
_entity_poly.pdbx_strand_id
1 'polypeptide(L)'
;MAEDKAKKLLLIVNPVSGKKMAKRYMMKMINRFDEAGYSVTACCTQKNKNAYDITLSRGAGFDLIVCVGGDGTLKETVAGVMKLGKDIPLGFIPLGSTNDFAKSLGIPTDVSDAVDAIINGTPMPVDMGVFGKDSFIYV
;
A
#
# COMPACT_ATOMS: atom_id res chain seq x y z
N MET A 1 -16.24 28.54 -4.93
CA MET A 1 -14.89 28.12 -5.24
C MET A 1 -14.66 26.73 -4.64
N ALA A 2 -14.51 25.75 -5.49
CA ALA A 2 -14.28 24.40 -4.99
C ALA A 2 -12.84 24.27 -4.51
N GLU A 3 -12.66 24.03 -3.23
CA GLU A 3 -11.37 23.64 -2.73
C GLU A 3 -11.11 22.20 -3.17
N ASP A 4 -9.94 21.95 -3.73
CA ASP A 4 -9.52 20.60 -4.05
C ASP A 4 -9.37 19.82 -2.75
N LYS A 5 -10.28 18.87 -2.55
CA LYS A 5 -10.15 17.98 -1.40
C LYS A 5 -8.90 17.11 -1.58
N ALA A 6 -8.09 17.02 -0.53
CA ALA A 6 -6.98 16.10 -0.52
C ALA A 6 -7.49 14.67 -0.75
N LYS A 7 -6.78 13.91 -1.57
CA LYS A 7 -7.07 12.49 -1.76
C LYS A 7 -6.72 11.75 -0.48
N LYS A 8 -7.58 10.81 -0.10
CA LYS A 8 -7.39 10.03 1.12
C LYS A 8 -6.55 8.80 0.85
N LEU A 9 -5.47 8.67 1.59
CA LEU A 9 -4.54 7.55 1.49
C LEU A 9 -4.53 6.75 2.78
N LEU A 10 -4.78 5.46 2.69
CA LEU A 10 -4.64 4.54 3.82
C LEU A 10 -3.28 3.84 3.74
N LEU A 11 -2.43 4.11 4.72
CA LEU A 11 -1.11 3.51 4.81
C LEU A 11 -1.17 2.34 5.79
N ILE A 12 -1.10 1.12 5.28
CA ILE A 12 -1.13 -0.10 6.09
C ILE A 12 0.30 -0.58 6.28
N VAL A 13 0.75 -0.60 7.52
CA VAL A 13 2.15 -0.87 7.84
C VAL A 13 2.26 -2.10 8.71
N ASN A 14 3.09 -3.05 8.29
CA ASN A 14 3.53 -4.11 9.18
C ASN A 14 4.77 -3.61 9.95
N PRO A 15 4.63 -3.29 11.26
CA PRO A 15 5.69 -2.59 11.98
C PRO A 15 6.93 -3.43 12.22
N VAL A 16 6.85 -4.75 12.06
CA VAL A 16 8.00 -5.66 12.24
C VAL A 16 8.67 -6.03 10.93
N SER A 17 8.16 -5.55 9.80
CA SER A 17 8.75 -5.82 8.49
C SER A 17 10.15 -5.23 8.37
N GLY A 18 11.00 -5.92 7.63
CA GLY A 18 12.35 -5.45 7.32
C GLY A 18 13.18 -5.19 8.56
N LYS A 19 13.12 -6.06 9.56
CA LYS A 19 13.83 -5.87 10.84
C LYS A 19 13.48 -4.54 11.50
N LYS A 20 12.18 -4.20 11.50
CA LYS A 20 11.63 -2.96 12.06
C LYS A 20 11.99 -1.70 11.26
N MET A 21 12.40 -1.86 10.00
CA MET A 21 12.71 -0.72 9.14
C MET A 21 11.48 0.15 8.85
N ALA A 22 10.28 -0.43 8.94
CA ALA A 22 9.05 0.32 8.75
C ALA A 22 8.95 1.53 9.69
N LYS A 23 9.31 1.35 10.96
CA LYS A 23 9.32 2.46 11.92
C LYS A 23 10.28 3.56 11.52
N ARG A 24 11.44 3.18 11.02
CA ARG A 24 12.50 4.12 10.64
C ARG A 24 12.08 5.03 9.49
N TYR A 25 11.32 4.50 8.54
CA TYR A 25 10.92 5.25 7.35
C TYR A 25 9.54 5.88 7.45
N MET A 26 8.80 5.61 8.53
CA MET A 26 7.40 6.02 8.67
C MET A 26 7.19 7.51 8.46
N MET A 27 7.94 8.34 9.19
CA MET A 27 7.79 9.80 9.09
C MET A 27 8.12 10.32 7.70
N LYS A 28 9.15 9.76 7.10
CA LYS A 28 9.56 10.14 5.74
C LYS A 28 8.47 9.80 4.73
N MET A 29 7.90 8.61 4.82
CA MET A 29 6.80 8.19 3.93
C MET A 29 5.58 9.11 4.09
N ILE A 30 5.17 9.35 5.32
CA ILE A 30 4.00 10.21 5.60
C ILE A 30 4.24 11.62 5.05
N ASN A 31 5.41 12.20 5.30
CA ASN A 31 5.73 13.55 4.82
C ASN A 31 5.73 13.61 3.28
N ARG A 32 6.28 12.60 2.62
CA ARG A 32 6.33 12.57 1.15
C ARG A 32 4.92 12.51 0.56
N PHE A 33 4.05 11.67 1.10
CA PHE A 33 2.66 11.58 0.63
C PHE A 33 1.89 12.85 0.95
N ASP A 34 2.09 13.43 2.13
CA ASP A 34 1.44 14.68 2.50
C ASP A 34 1.84 15.82 1.55
N GLU A 35 3.12 15.96 1.26
CA GLU A 35 3.62 16.95 0.29
C GLU A 35 3.02 16.76 -1.11
N ALA A 36 2.71 15.52 -1.47
CA ALA A 36 2.11 15.18 -2.76
C ALA A 36 0.58 15.43 -2.80
N GLY A 37 0.00 15.90 -1.71
CA GLY A 37 -1.42 16.26 -1.66
C GLY A 37 -2.34 15.20 -1.07
N TYR A 38 -1.80 14.16 -0.45
CA TYR A 38 -2.61 13.12 0.18
C TYR A 38 -2.86 13.42 1.66
N SER A 39 -4.07 13.10 2.11
CA SER A 39 -4.38 13.04 3.53
C SER A 39 -4.13 11.60 4.00
N VAL A 40 -3.09 11.41 4.80
CA VAL A 40 -2.60 10.08 5.17
C VAL A 40 -3.20 9.61 6.48
N THR A 41 -3.80 8.42 6.48
CA THR A 41 -4.19 7.69 7.68
C THR A 41 -3.32 6.44 7.76
N ALA A 42 -2.55 6.33 8.83
CA ALA A 42 -1.66 5.18 9.02
C ALA A 42 -2.26 4.19 10.01
N CYS A 43 -2.25 2.92 9.63
CA CYS A 43 -2.70 1.81 10.48
C CYS A 43 -1.62 0.74 10.53
N CYS A 44 -1.26 0.32 11.72
CA CYS A 44 -0.30 -0.77 11.90
C CYS A 44 -1.02 -2.11 12.04
N THR A 45 -0.46 -3.15 11.42
CA THR A 45 -0.97 -4.51 11.63
C THR A 45 -0.64 -4.99 13.04
N GLN A 46 -1.45 -5.89 13.55
CA GLN A 46 -1.30 -6.50 14.88
C GLN A 46 -1.57 -8.00 14.78
N LYS A 47 -1.24 -8.76 15.81
CA LYS A 47 -1.45 -10.22 15.83
C LYS A 47 -2.86 -10.64 15.45
N ASN A 48 -3.86 -9.91 15.95
CA ASN A 48 -5.27 -10.21 15.74
C ASN A 48 -5.95 -9.26 14.76
N LYS A 49 -5.16 -8.48 14.02
CA LYS A 49 -5.68 -7.48 13.08
C LYS A 49 -4.65 -7.31 11.97
N ASN A 50 -4.74 -8.16 10.96
CA ASN A 50 -3.81 -8.15 9.84
C ASN A 50 -4.24 -7.14 8.76
N ALA A 51 -3.48 -7.07 7.67
CA ALA A 51 -3.76 -6.13 6.59
C ALA A 51 -5.10 -6.38 5.89
N TYR A 52 -5.52 -7.64 5.81
CA TYR A 52 -6.85 -7.99 5.30
C TYR A 52 -7.95 -7.36 6.15
N ASP A 53 -7.86 -7.52 7.47
CA ASP A 53 -8.85 -6.98 8.41
C ASP A 53 -8.92 -5.46 8.35
N ILE A 54 -7.77 -4.78 8.29
CA ILE A 54 -7.71 -3.33 8.20
C ILE A 54 -8.33 -2.85 6.89
N THR A 55 -8.02 -3.52 5.79
CA THR A 55 -8.56 -3.17 4.48
C THR A 55 -10.08 -3.29 4.46
N LEU A 56 -10.62 -4.39 4.99
CA LEU A 56 -12.07 -4.60 5.05
C LEU A 56 -12.78 -3.56 5.90
N SER A 57 -12.20 -3.23 7.07
CA SER A 57 -12.87 -2.33 8.01
C SER A 57 -12.74 -0.86 7.65
N ARG A 58 -11.69 -0.46 6.94
CA ARG A 58 -11.39 0.94 6.68
C ARG A 58 -11.22 1.31 5.21
N GLY A 59 -10.87 0.37 4.35
CA GLY A 59 -10.42 0.65 2.98
C GLY A 59 -11.43 1.38 2.10
N ALA A 60 -12.72 1.13 2.28
CA ALA A 60 -13.76 1.65 1.39
C ALA A 60 -13.84 3.18 1.34
N GLY A 61 -13.35 3.87 2.37
CA GLY A 61 -13.36 5.33 2.43
C GLY A 61 -12.14 6.01 1.83
N PHE A 62 -11.22 5.26 1.23
CA PHE A 62 -9.95 5.80 0.76
C PHE A 62 -9.84 5.76 -0.77
N ASP A 63 -9.07 6.71 -1.30
CA ASP A 63 -8.80 6.82 -2.74
C ASP A 63 -7.59 5.98 -3.17
N LEU A 64 -6.71 5.68 -2.22
CA LEU A 64 -5.49 4.91 -2.45
C LEU A 64 -5.16 4.14 -1.17
N ILE A 65 -4.78 2.88 -1.32
CA ILE A 65 -4.27 2.08 -0.20
C ILE A 65 -2.80 1.76 -0.50
N VAL A 66 -1.92 2.10 0.44
CA VAL A 66 -0.49 1.80 0.33
C VAL A 66 -0.14 0.77 1.40
N CYS A 67 0.42 -0.33 0.96
CA CYS A 67 0.85 -1.43 1.81
C CYS A 67 2.36 -1.35 2.03
N VAL A 68 2.80 -1.35 3.28
CA VAL A 68 4.21 -1.34 3.65
C VAL A 68 4.53 -2.63 4.40
N GLY A 69 5.32 -3.48 3.79
CA GLY A 69 5.66 -4.77 4.38
C GLY A 69 6.24 -5.75 3.39
N GLY A 70 6.12 -7.03 3.70
CA GLY A 70 6.55 -8.10 2.82
C GLY A 70 5.43 -8.62 1.92
N ASP A 71 5.72 -9.71 1.21
CA ASP A 71 4.79 -10.31 0.27
C ASP A 71 3.49 -10.80 0.95
N GLY A 72 3.60 -11.29 2.18
CA GLY A 72 2.43 -11.71 2.95
C GLY A 72 1.47 -10.57 3.26
N THR A 73 2.01 -9.41 3.65
CA THR A 73 1.20 -8.21 3.92
C THR A 73 0.52 -7.73 2.63
N LEU A 74 1.22 -7.77 1.51
CA LEU A 74 0.64 -7.43 0.22
C LEU A 74 -0.52 -8.36 -0.14
N LYS A 75 -0.35 -9.67 0.00
CA LYS A 75 -1.41 -10.65 -0.28
C LYS A 75 -2.65 -10.38 0.55
N GLU A 76 -2.48 -10.10 1.84
CA GLU A 76 -3.59 -9.77 2.73
C GLU A 76 -4.33 -8.51 2.29
N THR A 77 -3.58 -7.48 1.91
CA THR A 77 -4.16 -6.21 1.46
C THR A 77 -4.93 -6.41 0.15
N VAL A 78 -4.35 -7.11 -0.80
CA VAL A 78 -5.01 -7.42 -2.08
C VAL A 78 -6.29 -8.20 -1.85
N ALA A 79 -6.25 -9.23 -1.02
CA ALA A 79 -7.44 -10.03 -0.69
C ALA A 79 -8.54 -9.16 -0.09
N GLY A 80 -8.19 -8.21 0.75
CA GLY A 80 -9.13 -7.26 1.34
C GLY A 80 -9.77 -6.35 0.30
N VAL A 81 -8.97 -5.79 -0.61
CA VAL A 81 -9.50 -4.93 -1.70
C VAL A 81 -10.44 -5.71 -2.59
N MET A 82 -10.09 -6.94 -2.94
CA MET A 82 -10.95 -7.79 -3.76
C MET A 82 -12.28 -8.09 -3.07
N LYS A 83 -12.24 -8.34 -1.77
CA LYS A 83 -13.44 -8.63 -0.98
C LYS A 83 -14.35 -7.42 -0.89
N LEU A 84 -13.79 -6.20 -0.83
CA LEU A 84 -14.58 -4.97 -0.86
C LEU A 84 -15.36 -4.79 -2.15
N GLY A 85 -14.89 -5.37 -3.26
CA GLY A 85 -15.52 -5.23 -4.55
C GLY A 85 -15.42 -3.84 -5.15
N LYS A 86 -14.45 -3.04 -4.69
CA LYS A 86 -14.19 -1.69 -5.22
C LYS A 86 -12.83 -1.65 -5.87
N ASP A 87 -12.72 -0.88 -6.96
CA ASP A 87 -11.46 -0.71 -7.67
C ASP A 87 -10.59 0.36 -7.01
N ILE A 88 -10.05 0.04 -5.83
CA ILE A 88 -9.18 0.95 -5.11
C ILE A 88 -7.73 0.66 -5.51
N PRO A 89 -7.01 1.65 -6.07
CA PRO A 89 -5.60 1.43 -6.42
C PRO A 89 -4.75 1.10 -5.20
N LEU A 90 -3.76 0.24 -5.42
CA LEU A 90 -2.81 -0.18 -4.40
C LEU A 90 -1.40 0.33 -4.74
N GLY A 91 -0.72 0.86 -3.74
CA GLY A 91 0.72 1.06 -3.80
C GLY A 91 1.40 0.04 -2.90
N PHE A 92 2.58 -0.39 -3.27
CA PHE A 92 3.36 -1.33 -2.47
C PHE A 92 4.76 -0.79 -2.19
N ILE A 93 5.10 -0.70 -0.91
CA ILE A 93 6.46 -0.36 -0.47
C ILE A 93 7.04 -1.61 0.17
N PRO A 94 7.89 -2.35 -0.56
CA PRO A 94 8.40 -3.64 -0.09
C PRO A 94 9.47 -3.49 0.97
N LEU A 95 9.24 -4.08 2.14
CA LEU A 95 10.20 -4.15 3.24
C LEU A 95 10.43 -5.59 3.70
N GLY A 96 10.00 -6.57 2.93
CA GLY A 96 10.22 -7.97 3.25
C GLY A 96 11.65 -8.41 2.96
N SER A 97 11.98 -9.63 3.39
CA SER A 97 13.35 -10.16 3.24
C SER A 97 13.70 -10.48 1.78
N THR A 98 12.76 -11.01 1.00
CA THR A 98 13.02 -11.39 -0.39
C THR A 98 12.39 -10.46 -1.41
N ASN A 99 11.21 -9.94 -1.10
CA ASN A 99 10.44 -9.05 -1.97
C ASN A 99 10.23 -9.64 -3.38
N ASP A 100 9.96 -10.94 -3.46
CA ASP A 100 9.85 -11.65 -4.73
C ASP A 100 8.76 -11.08 -5.62
N PHE A 101 7.62 -10.74 -5.02
CA PHE A 101 6.50 -10.20 -5.75
C PHE A 101 6.81 -8.82 -6.33
N ALA A 102 7.45 -7.95 -5.55
CA ALA A 102 7.87 -6.63 -6.03
C ALA A 102 8.83 -6.75 -7.21
N LYS A 103 9.79 -7.66 -7.11
CA LYS A 103 10.76 -7.89 -8.19
C LYS A 103 10.08 -8.38 -9.46
N SER A 104 9.13 -9.29 -9.34
CA SER A 104 8.41 -9.84 -10.50
C SER A 104 7.54 -8.80 -11.19
N LEU A 105 7.02 -7.81 -10.46
CA LEU A 105 6.19 -6.73 -11.00
C LEU A 105 6.99 -5.50 -11.42
N GLY A 106 8.30 -5.48 -11.18
CA GLY A 106 9.13 -4.31 -11.47
C GLY A 106 8.94 -3.17 -10.47
N ILE A 107 8.41 -3.46 -9.29
CA ILE A 107 8.23 -2.46 -8.23
C ILE A 107 9.59 -2.22 -7.57
N PRO A 108 10.00 -0.95 -7.38
CA PRO A 108 11.26 -0.65 -6.70
C PRO A 108 11.31 -1.22 -5.29
N THR A 109 12.46 -1.78 -4.91
CA THR A 109 12.67 -2.32 -3.57
C THR A 109 13.30 -1.32 -2.60
N ASP A 110 13.78 -0.20 -3.10
CA ASP A 110 14.21 0.93 -2.26
C ASP A 110 12.99 1.74 -1.84
N VAL A 111 12.92 2.11 -0.55
CA VAL A 111 11.74 2.79 0.01
C VAL A 111 11.47 4.12 -0.68
N SER A 112 12.49 4.94 -0.88
CA SER A 112 12.31 6.25 -1.53
C SER A 112 11.84 6.09 -2.98
N ASP A 113 12.41 5.16 -3.71
CA ASP A 113 12.02 4.90 -5.10
C ASP A 113 10.60 4.35 -5.19
N ALA A 114 10.21 3.49 -4.25
CA ALA A 114 8.85 2.95 -4.19
C ALA A 114 7.83 4.06 -3.93
N VAL A 115 8.13 4.96 -3.00
CA VAL A 115 7.27 6.13 -2.72
C VAL A 115 7.15 7.01 -3.96
N ASP A 116 8.26 7.30 -4.64
CA ASP A 116 8.27 8.11 -5.85
C ASP A 116 7.44 7.46 -6.96
N ALA A 117 7.55 6.14 -7.12
CA ALA A 117 6.77 5.40 -8.11
C ALA A 117 5.27 5.51 -7.85
N ILE A 118 4.84 5.47 -6.59
CA ILE A 118 3.44 5.63 -6.21
C ILE A 118 2.97 7.06 -6.49
N ILE A 119 3.76 8.07 -6.10
CA ILE A 119 3.39 9.49 -6.27
C ILE A 119 3.32 9.87 -7.74
N ASN A 120 4.28 9.43 -8.54
CA ASN A 120 4.43 9.83 -9.95
C ASN A 120 3.86 8.82 -10.93
N GLY A 121 3.54 7.62 -10.46
CA GLY A 121 3.07 6.53 -11.30
C GLY A 121 1.59 6.60 -11.63
N THR A 122 1.19 5.70 -12.51
CA THR A 122 -0.21 5.49 -12.87
C THR A 122 -0.58 4.06 -12.47
N PRO A 123 -1.75 3.83 -11.84
CA PRO A 123 -2.15 2.46 -11.52
C PRO A 123 -2.28 1.62 -12.78
N MET A 124 -1.70 0.44 -12.74
CA MET A 124 -1.78 -0.52 -13.85
C MET A 124 -2.51 -1.77 -13.38
N PRO A 125 -3.35 -2.38 -14.23
CA PRO A 125 -3.96 -3.65 -13.89
C PRO A 125 -2.88 -4.73 -13.85
N VAL A 126 -2.88 -5.49 -12.75
CA VAL A 126 -1.95 -6.59 -12.54
C VAL A 126 -2.76 -7.86 -12.31
N ASP A 127 -2.42 -8.93 -13.04
CA ASP A 127 -3.04 -10.21 -12.82
C ASP A 127 -2.49 -10.82 -11.53
N MET A 128 -3.36 -10.89 -10.54
CA MET A 128 -3.07 -11.55 -9.27
C MET A 128 -3.54 -13.00 -9.33
N GLY A 129 -2.86 -13.81 -10.15
CA GLY A 129 -3.26 -15.17 -10.44
C GLY A 129 -3.61 -16.03 -9.23
N VAL A 130 -2.97 -15.78 -8.08
CA VAL A 130 -3.28 -16.46 -6.81
C VAL A 130 -4.71 -16.17 -6.36
N PHE A 131 -5.26 -15.01 -6.73
CA PHE A 131 -6.59 -14.56 -6.34
C PHE A 131 -7.62 -14.68 -7.46
N GLY A 132 -7.18 -15.05 -8.67
CA GLY A 132 -8.05 -15.24 -9.83
C GLY A 132 -8.69 -13.97 -10.38
N LYS A 133 -8.19 -12.80 -10.01
CA LYS A 133 -8.71 -11.50 -10.46
C LYS A 133 -7.57 -10.52 -10.67
N ASP A 134 -7.84 -9.50 -11.49
CA ASP A 134 -6.93 -8.38 -11.68
C ASP A 134 -7.06 -7.39 -10.53
N SER A 135 -5.95 -6.76 -10.20
CA SER A 135 -5.92 -5.65 -9.24
C SER A 135 -5.11 -4.51 -9.83
N PHE A 136 -5.37 -3.29 -9.38
CA PHE A 136 -4.64 -2.11 -9.85
C PHE A 136 -3.54 -1.76 -8.87
N ILE A 137 -2.29 -1.84 -9.33
CA ILE A 137 -1.12 -1.57 -8.49
C ILE A 137 -0.25 -0.51 -9.16
N TYR A 138 0.26 0.42 -8.36
CA TYR A 138 1.24 1.40 -8.83
C TYR A 138 2.59 0.73 -9.05
N VAL A 139 3.09 0.85 -10.22
CA VAL A 139 4.40 0.30 -10.60
C VAL A 139 5.30 1.39 -11.17
#